data_95e14371482b4fe9e187e2214e7b602b
#
_entry.id   95e14371482b4fe9e187e2214e7b602b
#
_cell.length_a   1.000
_cell.length_b   1.000
_cell.length_c   1.000
_cell.angle_alpha   90.00
_cell.angle_beta   90.00
_cell.angle_gamma   90.00
#
_symmetry.space_group_name_H-M   'P 1'
#
loop_
_entity.id
_entity.type
_entity.pdbx_description
1 polymer ?
#
loop_
_entity_poly.entity_id
_entity_poly.type
_entity_poly.pdbx_seq_one_letter_code
_entity_poly.pdbx_strand_id
1 'polypeptide(L)'
;SKAIWGGLSYFLLPTSFCFRIFAAMMSDCSDKELELLQIIGSCAQKLNVPCYLVGGFVRDKLLQRGCKDLDFVCVGDGIALAHEVAKQFKPQPPVSYFKNFGTANIKHNEFEIEFVGARKESYASHSRKPEVESGTLEDDQKRRDFTINALAISLQKDDFGQLIDPFDGVNDLEAKIIRT
;
A
#
# COMPACT_ATOMS: atom_id res chain seq x y z
N SER A 1 15.56 23.51 14.34
CA SER A 1 14.34 23.32 15.13
C SER A 1 14.11 21.83 15.35
N LYS A 2 14.13 21.44 16.63
CA LYS A 2 14.00 20.05 17.09
C LYS A 2 12.56 19.58 16.91
N ALA A 3 12.32 18.58 16.06
CA ALA A 3 11.08 17.83 16.05
C ALA A 3 11.01 16.97 17.32
N ILE A 4 10.01 17.21 18.15
CA ILE A 4 9.75 16.45 19.38
C ILE A 4 9.01 15.17 18.96
N TRP A 5 9.72 14.07 18.84
CA TRP A 5 9.13 12.73 18.78
C TRP A 5 8.98 12.21 20.19
N GLY A 6 7.75 12.24 20.70
CA GLY A 6 7.39 11.67 21.99
C GLY A 6 7.55 10.14 21.99
N GLY A 7 8.50 9.65 22.77
CA GLY A 7 8.47 8.39 23.49
C GLY A 7 8.22 7.10 22.72
N LEU A 8 9.11 6.68 21.81
CA LEU A 8 9.25 5.27 21.44
C LEU A 8 10.67 4.85 21.80
N SER A 9 10.74 3.97 22.80
CA SER A 9 11.95 3.31 23.25
C SER A 9 12.49 2.46 22.10
N TYR A 10 13.64 2.86 21.53
CA TYR A 10 14.34 2.09 20.49
C TYR A 10 14.92 0.83 21.11
N PHE A 11 14.19 -0.27 21.02
CA PHE A 11 14.77 -1.60 21.23
C PHE A 11 15.60 -1.96 20.00
N LEU A 12 16.79 -2.52 20.26
CA LEU A 12 17.79 -3.03 19.34
C LEU A 12 17.23 -3.50 18.00
N LEU A 13 17.49 -2.70 16.96
CA LEU A 13 17.01 -2.96 15.60
C LEU A 13 17.85 -4.04 14.94
N PRO A 14 17.24 -5.03 14.29
CA PRO A 14 18.00 -5.94 13.44
C PRO A 14 18.60 -5.14 12.27
N THR A 15 19.91 -5.27 12.09
CA THR A 15 20.69 -4.68 10.99
C THR A 15 20.41 -5.40 9.67
N SER A 16 19.13 -5.66 9.36
CA SER A 16 18.76 -6.31 8.11
C SER A 16 18.73 -5.29 6.96
N PHE A 17 19.11 -5.74 5.80
CA PHE A 17 19.06 -5.00 4.53
C PHE A 17 17.69 -4.31 4.31
N CYS A 18 16.58 -4.99 4.62
CA CYS A 18 15.22 -4.46 4.55
C CYS A 18 14.99 -3.21 5.40
N PHE A 19 15.59 -3.12 6.58
CA PHE A 19 15.44 -1.94 7.45
C PHE A 19 16.14 -0.71 6.86
N ARG A 20 17.29 -0.88 6.23
CA ARG A 20 18.01 0.22 5.58
C ARG A 20 17.23 0.75 4.37
N ILE A 21 16.64 -0.15 3.57
CA ILE A 21 15.79 0.21 2.43
C ILE A 21 14.53 0.95 2.91
N PHE A 22 13.88 0.46 3.97
CA PHE A 22 12.72 1.12 4.58
C PHE A 22 13.06 2.54 5.05
N ALA A 23 14.13 2.70 5.83
CA ALA A 23 14.52 4.02 6.33
C ALA A 23 14.85 4.99 5.19
N ALA A 24 15.49 4.52 4.12
CA ALA A 24 15.77 5.30 2.93
C ALA A 24 14.48 5.71 2.20
N MET A 25 13.57 4.75 1.95
CA MET A 25 12.32 5.03 1.24
C MET A 25 11.42 6.00 2.01
N MET A 26 11.29 5.84 3.33
CA MET A 26 10.49 6.76 4.16
C MET A 26 11.13 8.14 4.27
N SER A 27 12.46 8.26 4.20
CA SER A 27 13.15 9.54 4.14
C SER A 27 12.92 10.27 2.81
N ASP A 28 12.62 9.54 1.74
CA ASP A 28 12.32 10.09 0.41
C ASP A 28 10.82 10.44 0.24
N CYS A 29 9.98 10.10 1.21
CA CYS A 29 8.60 10.56 1.26
C CYS A 29 8.54 12.01 1.76
N SER A 30 7.75 12.84 1.07
CA SER A 30 7.42 14.17 1.57
C SER A 30 6.57 14.11 2.84
N ASP A 31 6.57 15.19 3.62
CA ASP A 31 5.73 15.29 4.83
C ASP A 31 4.25 15.02 4.51
N LYS A 32 3.77 15.49 3.36
CA LYS A 32 2.38 15.26 2.90
C LYS A 32 2.08 13.79 2.61
N GLU A 33 3.01 13.08 1.99
CA GLU A 33 2.87 11.64 1.73
C GLU A 33 2.87 10.86 3.04
N LEU A 34 3.76 11.18 3.97
CA LEU A 34 3.82 10.54 5.28
C LEU A 34 2.54 10.78 6.09
N GLU A 35 2.04 12.01 6.12
CA GLU A 35 0.79 12.36 6.77
C GLU A 35 -0.38 11.55 6.17
N LEU A 36 -0.44 11.46 4.84
CA LEU A 36 -1.47 10.70 4.14
C LEU A 36 -1.41 9.21 4.50
N LEU A 37 -0.22 8.60 4.50
CA LEU A 37 -0.04 7.19 4.86
C LEU A 37 -0.44 6.92 6.32
N GLN A 38 -0.14 7.85 7.25
CA GLN A 38 -0.53 7.76 8.66
C GLN A 38 -2.05 7.87 8.84
N ILE A 39 -2.71 8.77 8.11
CA ILE A 39 -4.17 8.90 8.11
C ILE A 39 -4.81 7.59 7.63
N ILE A 40 -4.36 7.05 6.50
CA ILE A 40 -4.89 5.81 5.93
C ILE A 40 -4.67 4.64 6.89
N GLY A 41 -3.46 4.49 7.43
CA GLY A 41 -3.14 3.44 8.40
C GLY A 41 -4.01 3.51 9.66
N SER A 42 -4.25 4.71 10.18
CA SER A 42 -5.12 4.94 11.33
C SER A 42 -6.58 4.57 11.05
N CYS A 43 -7.10 4.92 9.86
CA CYS A 43 -8.44 4.53 9.43
C CYS A 43 -8.56 3.01 9.25
N ALA A 44 -7.56 2.38 8.65
CA ALA A 44 -7.48 0.94 8.46
C ALA A 44 -7.50 0.19 9.81
N GLN A 45 -6.70 0.67 10.77
CA GLN A 45 -6.70 0.12 12.13
C GLN A 45 -8.07 0.25 12.81
N LYS A 46 -8.72 1.42 12.70
CA LYS A 46 -10.06 1.66 13.27
C LYS A 46 -11.11 0.69 12.72
N LEU A 47 -11.02 0.33 11.45
CA LEU A 47 -11.91 -0.60 10.79
C LEU A 47 -11.46 -2.07 10.91
N ASN A 48 -10.30 -2.32 11.52
CA ASN A 48 -9.67 -3.64 11.59
C ASN A 48 -9.47 -4.27 10.21
N VAL A 49 -9.03 -3.44 9.23
CA VAL A 49 -8.76 -3.84 7.84
C VAL A 49 -7.26 -3.74 7.59
N PRO A 50 -6.52 -4.84 7.46
CA PRO A 50 -5.12 -4.77 7.06
C PRO A 50 -4.98 -4.06 5.70
N CYS A 51 -4.08 -3.06 5.64
CA CYS A 51 -3.92 -2.19 4.48
C CYS A 51 -2.43 -2.05 4.12
N TYR A 52 -2.16 -2.08 2.83
CA TYR A 52 -0.81 -2.07 2.29
C TYR A 52 -0.74 -1.10 1.11
N LEU A 53 0.27 -0.23 1.09
CA LEU A 53 0.63 0.55 -0.08
C LEU A 53 1.40 -0.35 -1.05
N VAL A 54 1.06 -0.36 -2.34
CA VAL A 54 1.58 -1.35 -3.29
C VAL A 54 1.99 -0.74 -4.63
N GLY A 55 2.68 -1.52 -5.44
CA GLY A 55 2.85 -1.27 -6.86
C GLY A 55 3.77 -0.11 -7.23
N GLY A 56 3.31 0.70 -8.18
CA GLY A 56 4.12 1.75 -8.83
C GLY A 56 4.72 2.76 -7.86
N PHE A 57 3.96 3.20 -6.86
CA PHE A 57 4.45 4.15 -5.86
C PHE A 57 5.66 3.59 -5.09
N VAL A 58 5.58 2.34 -4.60
CA VAL A 58 6.68 1.71 -3.83
C VAL A 58 7.93 1.60 -4.70
N ARG A 59 7.80 1.10 -5.93
CA ARG A 59 8.88 1.02 -6.92
C ARG A 59 9.49 2.39 -7.21
N ASP A 60 8.67 3.39 -7.47
CA ASP A 60 9.14 4.71 -7.90
C ASP A 60 9.84 5.45 -6.75
N LYS A 61 9.41 5.24 -5.51
CA LYS A 61 10.13 5.76 -4.34
C LYS A 61 11.51 5.12 -4.19
N LEU A 62 11.65 3.81 -4.40
CA LEU A 62 12.96 3.14 -4.40
C LEU A 62 13.87 3.64 -5.53
N LEU A 63 13.29 4.12 -6.62
CA LEU A 63 14.01 4.75 -7.74
C LEU A 63 14.17 6.28 -7.56
N GLN A 64 13.79 6.85 -6.42
CA GLN A 64 13.82 8.31 -6.14
C GLN A 64 13.05 9.13 -7.19
N ARG A 65 11.90 8.60 -7.62
CA ARG A 65 10.98 9.23 -8.57
C ARG A 65 9.74 9.74 -7.85
N GLY A 66 9.20 10.87 -8.31
CA GLY A 66 7.91 11.36 -7.84
C GLY A 66 6.77 10.49 -8.40
N CYS A 67 5.82 10.14 -7.55
CA CYS A 67 4.59 9.47 -7.93
C CYS A 67 3.41 10.12 -7.20
N LYS A 68 2.27 10.25 -7.88
CA LYS A 68 1.06 10.86 -7.31
C LYS A 68 -0.08 9.85 -7.17
N ASP A 69 0.10 8.70 -7.80
CA ASP A 69 -0.86 7.59 -7.79
C ASP A 69 -0.49 6.65 -6.66
N LEU A 70 -1.36 6.56 -5.65
CA LEU A 70 -1.17 5.71 -4.49
C LEU A 70 -2.20 4.58 -4.52
N ASP A 71 -1.71 3.36 -4.72
CA ASP A 71 -2.53 2.15 -4.75
C ASP A 71 -2.46 1.43 -3.42
N PHE A 72 -3.62 1.14 -2.83
CA PHE A 72 -3.73 0.41 -1.57
C PHE A 72 -4.47 -0.90 -1.75
N VAL A 73 -3.87 -1.98 -1.29
CA VAL A 73 -4.55 -3.28 -1.15
C VAL A 73 -5.06 -3.42 0.27
N CYS A 74 -6.34 -3.75 0.40
CA CYS A 74 -7.04 -3.91 1.66
C CYS A 74 -7.48 -5.36 1.83
N VAL A 75 -7.07 -6.01 2.92
CA VAL A 75 -7.60 -7.35 3.26
C VAL A 75 -8.94 -7.17 3.97
N GLY A 76 -9.98 -6.91 3.17
CA GLY A 76 -11.32 -6.55 3.65
C GLY A 76 -12.02 -5.55 2.74
N ASP A 77 -12.90 -4.71 3.31
CA ASP A 77 -13.71 -3.74 2.57
C ASP A 77 -12.95 -2.44 2.28
N GLY A 78 -12.31 -2.38 1.11
CA GLY A 78 -11.61 -1.18 0.63
C GLY A 78 -12.53 0.01 0.39
N ILE A 79 -13.81 -0.22 0.05
CA ILE A 79 -14.79 0.87 -0.16
C ILE A 79 -15.12 1.52 1.19
N ALA A 80 -15.35 0.72 2.23
CA ALA A 80 -15.58 1.23 3.58
C ALA A 80 -14.36 2.02 4.08
N LEU A 81 -13.14 1.54 3.81
CA LEU A 81 -11.90 2.24 4.17
C LEU A 81 -11.81 3.58 3.43
N ALA A 82 -12.07 3.62 2.12
CA ALA A 82 -12.07 4.86 1.34
C ALA A 82 -13.04 5.91 1.92
N HIS A 83 -14.25 5.51 2.29
CA HIS A 83 -15.21 6.41 2.94
C HIS A 83 -14.72 6.92 4.30
N GLU A 84 -14.06 6.08 5.10
CA GLU A 84 -13.53 6.51 6.40
C GLU A 84 -12.34 7.48 6.24
N VAL A 85 -11.47 7.23 5.27
CA VAL A 85 -10.35 8.12 4.91
C VAL A 85 -10.87 9.48 4.40
N ALA A 86 -11.88 9.48 3.52
CA ALA A 86 -12.44 10.72 2.99
C ALA A 86 -12.97 11.66 4.08
N LYS A 87 -13.49 11.12 5.20
CA LYS A 87 -13.98 11.91 6.35
C LYS A 87 -12.88 12.69 7.06
N GLN A 88 -11.61 12.30 6.91
CA GLN A 88 -10.48 12.96 7.56
C GLN A 88 -10.07 14.26 6.87
N PHE A 89 -10.49 14.46 5.62
CA PHE A 89 -10.13 15.63 4.83
C PHE A 89 -11.17 16.75 4.87
N LYS A 90 -10.71 17.99 4.80
CA LYS A 90 -11.59 19.18 4.73
C LYS A 90 -11.15 20.09 3.57
N PRO A 91 -12.02 20.33 2.57
CA PRO A 91 -13.36 19.73 2.41
C PRO A 91 -13.28 18.23 2.17
N GLN A 92 -14.34 17.50 2.56
CA GLN A 92 -14.40 16.06 2.33
C GLN A 92 -14.48 15.78 0.81
N PRO A 93 -13.52 15.04 0.23
CA PRO A 93 -13.58 14.68 -1.17
C PRO A 93 -14.68 13.65 -1.45
N PRO A 94 -15.23 13.63 -2.67
CA PRO A 94 -16.13 12.57 -3.09
C PRO A 94 -15.38 11.23 -3.20
N VAL A 95 -16.05 10.13 -2.85
CA VAL A 95 -15.55 8.77 -3.05
C VAL A 95 -16.23 8.19 -4.28
N SER A 96 -15.45 7.91 -5.31
CA SER A 96 -15.89 7.15 -6.48
C SER A 96 -15.62 5.68 -6.25
N TYR A 97 -16.58 4.78 -6.49
CA TYR A 97 -16.35 3.35 -6.26
C TYR A 97 -17.05 2.47 -7.29
N PHE A 98 -16.46 1.29 -7.49
CA PHE A 98 -16.98 0.24 -8.37
C PHE A 98 -17.24 -1.01 -7.53
N LYS A 99 -18.48 -1.15 -7.07
CA LYS A 99 -18.87 -2.19 -6.12
C LYS A 99 -18.53 -3.61 -6.60
N ASN A 100 -18.73 -3.89 -7.90
CA ASN A 100 -18.45 -5.19 -8.49
C ASN A 100 -16.96 -5.56 -8.47
N PHE A 101 -16.08 -4.57 -8.38
CA PHE A 101 -14.64 -4.74 -8.37
C PHE A 101 -14.04 -4.51 -6.98
N GLY A 102 -14.84 -4.12 -5.98
CA GLY A 102 -14.34 -3.80 -4.63
C GLY A 102 -13.30 -2.68 -4.64
N THR A 103 -13.38 -1.76 -5.62
CA THR A 103 -12.42 -0.67 -5.81
C THR A 103 -13.06 0.65 -5.47
N ALA A 104 -12.32 1.54 -4.80
CA ALA A 104 -12.74 2.91 -4.54
C ALA A 104 -11.60 3.89 -4.75
N ASN A 105 -11.92 5.09 -5.22
CA ASN A 105 -10.98 6.15 -5.53
C ASN A 105 -11.33 7.44 -4.80
N ILE A 106 -10.29 8.12 -4.29
CA ILE A 106 -10.36 9.46 -3.71
C ILE A 106 -9.32 10.32 -4.42
N LYS A 107 -9.71 11.52 -4.84
CA LYS A 107 -8.77 12.55 -5.27
C LYS A 107 -8.63 13.58 -4.18
N HIS A 108 -7.41 13.74 -3.65
CA HIS A 108 -7.11 14.71 -2.60
C HIS A 108 -5.80 15.45 -2.90
N ASN A 109 -5.91 16.78 -3.05
CA ASN A 109 -4.79 17.63 -3.50
C ASN A 109 -4.21 17.11 -4.84
N GLU A 110 -2.89 16.87 -4.86
CA GLU A 110 -2.19 16.29 -6.01
C GLU A 110 -2.25 14.76 -6.10
N PHE A 111 -2.81 14.07 -5.10
CA PHE A 111 -2.82 12.61 -5.01
C PHE A 111 -4.10 11.99 -5.57
N GLU A 112 -3.92 10.91 -6.32
CA GLU A 112 -4.97 9.97 -6.69
C GLU A 112 -4.79 8.72 -5.84
N ILE A 113 -5.80 8.39 -5.03
CA ILE A 113 -5.72 7.36 -4.00
C ILE A 113 -6.72 6.28 -4.37
N GLU A 114 -6.22 5.09 -4.69
CA GLU A 114 -7.04 3.93 -5.02
C GLU A 114 -7.00 2.90 -3.88
N PHE A 115 -8.17 2.41 -3.49
CA PHE A 115 -8.32 1.31 -2.55
C PHE A 115 -8.91 0.11 -3.26
N VAL A 116 -8.22 -1.02 -3.21
CA VAL A 116 -8.66 -2.27 -3.85
C VAL A 116 -8.74 -3.36 -2.78
N GLY A 117 -9.86 -4.06 -2.71
CA GLY A 117 -9.95 -5.26 -1.87
C GLY A 117 -9.01 -6.34 -2.39
N ALA A 118 -8.22 -6.97 -1.51
CA ALA A 118 -7.38 -8.11 -1.90
C ALA A 118 -8.25 -9.22 -2.49
N ARG A 119 -7.83 -9.76 -3.64
CA ARG A 119 -8.61 -10.73 -4.41
C ARG A 119 -7.81 -11.99 -4.68
N LYS A 120 -8.51 -13.10 -4.61
CA LYS A 120 -8.07 -14.36 -5.17
C LYS A 120 -8.89 -14.65 -6.41
N GLU A 121 -8.23 -14.90 -7.52
CA GLU A 121 -8.88 -15.37 -8.73
C GLU A 121 -9.05 -16.89 -8.64
N SER A 122 -10.30 -17.36 -8.60
CA SER A 122 -10.62 -18.77 -8.76
C SER A 122 -11.28 -18.98 -10.12
N TYR A 123 -10.77 -19.93 -10.86
CA TYR A 123 -11.39 -20.36 -12.11
C TYR A 123 -12.26 -21.60 -11.83
N ALA A 124 -13.59 -21.41 -11.80
CA ALA A 124 -14.50 -22.54 -11.82
C ALA A 124 -14.34 -23.31 -13.13
N SER A 125 -14.21 -24.64 -13.07
CA SER A 125 -13.90 -25.51 -14.21
C SER A 125 -14.89 -25.43 -15.39
N HIS A 126 -16.02 -24.74 -15.23
CA HIS A 126 -17.06 -24.57 -16.23
C HIS A 126 -17.46 -23.11 -16.51
N SER A 127 -16.73 -22.11 -15.97
CA SER A 127 -17.01 -20.71 -16.21
C SER A 127 -15.78 -19.99 -16.76
N ARG A 128 -15.97 -19.21 -17.86
CA ARG A 128 -14.95 -18.30 -18.38
C ARG A 128 -14.88 -16.97 -17.60
N LYS A 129 -15.77 -16.78 -16.63
CA LYS A 129 -15.74 -15.60 -15.76
C LYS A 129 -15.06 -16.00 -14.45
N PRO A 130 -13.94 -15.35 -14.07
CA PRO A 130 -13.34 -15.60 -12.78
C PRO A 130 -14.33 -15.18 -11.67
N GLU A 131 -14.51 -16.05 -10.70
CA GLU A 131 -15.17 -15.67 -9.45
C GLU A 131 -14.14 -14.93 -8.59
N VAL A 132 -14.49 -13.73 -8.17
CA VAL A 132 -13.63 -12.90 -7.33
C VAL A 132 -13.96 -13.19 -5.88
N GLU A 133 -13.09 -13.90 -5.20
CA GLU A 133 -13.16 -14.13 -3.76
C GLU A 133 -12.24 -13.15 -3.00
N SER A 134 -12.53 -12.92 -1.72
CA SER A 134 -11.63 -12.18 -0.84
C SER A 134 -10.32 -12.94 -0.71
N GLY A 135 -9.21 -12.26 -1.02
CA GLY A 135 -7.86 -12.79 -0.98
C GLY A 135 -7.03 -12.21 0.16
N THR A 136 -5.79 -12.68 0.23
CA THR A 136 -4.73 -12.12 1.09
C THR A 136 -3.86 -11.14 0.30
N LEU A 137 -2.93 -10.45 0.99
CA LEU A 137 -1.90 -9.65 0.31
C LEU A 137 -1.07 -10.54 -0.65
N GLU A 138 -0.71 -11.74 -0.22
CA GLU A 138 0.08 -12.68 -1.02
C GLU A 138 -0.65 -13.09 -2.31
N ASP A 139 -1.98 -13.30 -2.25
CA ASP A 139 -2.79 -13.58 -3.43
C ASP A 139 -2.77 -12.41 -4.41
N ASP A 140 -2.84 -11.16 -3.91
CA ASP A 140 -2.75 -9.96 -4.75
C ASP A 140 -1.36 -9.80 -5.37
N GLN A 141 -0.29 -10.05 -4.60
CA GLN A 141 1.08 -9.97 -5.10
C GLN A 141 1.38 -11.01 -6.18
N LYS A 142 0.89 -12.25 -6.03
CA LYS A 142 1.09 -13.35 -7.01
C LYS A 142 0.47 -13.10 -8.39
N ARG A 143 -0.61 -12.32 -8.46
CA ARG A 143 -1.28 -12.01 -9.74
C ARG A 143 -0.68 -10.82 -10.49
N ARG A 144 0.31 -10.13 -9.93
CA ARG A 144 0.94 -8.97 -10.56
C ARG A 144 1.91 -9.40 -11.65
N ASP A 145 1.96 -8.60 -12.73
CA ASP A 145 2.72 -8.94 -13.94
C ASP A 145 4.23 -8.99 -13.70
N PHE A 146 4.74 -8.13 -12.79
CA PHE A 146 6.18 -7.98 -12.57
C PHE A 146 6.52 -7.97 -11.09
N THR A 147 7.65 -8.60 -10.73
CA THR A 147 8.19 -8.63 -9.35
C THR A 147 8.36 -7.23 -8.76
N ILE A 148 8.86 -6.29 -9.55
CA ILE A 148 9.04 -4.89 -9.17
C ILE A 148 7.75 -4.13 -8.87
N ASN A 149 6.60 -4.62 -9.33
CA ASN A 149 5.27 -4.09 -9.04
C ASN A 149 4.54 -4.87 -7.92
N ALA A 150 5.14 -5.98 -7.46
CA ALA A 150 4.61 -6.79 -6.36
C ALA A 150 5.13 -6.34 -4.98
N LEU A 151 5.96 -5.30 -4.94
CA LEU A 151 6.43 -4.68 -3.70
C LEU A 151 5.27 -4.08 -2.93
N ALA A 152 5.26 -4.26 -1.61
CA ALA A 152 4.24 -3.69 -0.72
C ALA A 152 4.87 -3.10 0.54
N ILE A 153 4.18 -2.10 1.12
CA ILE A 153 4.52 -1.48 2.39
C ILE A 153 3.34 -1.66 3.34
N SER A 154 3.59 -2.20 4.52
CA SER A 154 2.57 -2.33 5.55
C SER A 154 2.18 -0.98 6.15
N LEU A 155 0.87 -0.76 6.34
CA LEU A 155 0.34 0.39 7.07
C LEU A 155 -0.25 -0.02 8.43
N GLN A 156 0.01 -1.23 8.88
CA GLN A 156 -0.47 -1.72 10.16
C GLN A 156 0.40 -1.15 11.29
N LYS A 157 -0.18 -1.03 12.47
CA LYS A 157 0.46 -0.37 13.62
C LYS A 157 1.78 -1.02 14.02
N ASP A 158 1.83 -2.35 14.01
CA ASP A 158 2.95 -3.10 14.58
C ASP A 158 4.16 -3.20 13.61
N ASP A 159 3.88 -3.03 12.32
CA ASP A 159 4.87 -3.13 11.25
C ASP A 159 4.75 -1.99 10.22
N PHE A 160 4.25 -0.83 10.65
CA PHE A 160 4.07 0.34 9.79
C PHE A 160 5.37 0.69 9.06
N GLY A 161 5.26 0.70 7.72
CA GLY A 161 6.38 0.97 6.84
C GLY A 161 7.26 -0.24 6.51
N GLN A 162 6.99 -1.42 7.04
CA GLN A 162 7.75 -2.61 6.66
C GLN A 162 7.56 -2.93 5.18
N LEU A 163 8.67 -3.10 4.46
CA LEU A 163 8.69 -3.56 3.08
C LEU A 163 8.43 -5.07 3.04
N ILE A 164 7.51 -5.47 2.17
CA ILE A 164 7.13 -6.87 1.90
C ILE A 164 7.48 -7.17 0.45
N ASP A 165 8.48 -8.00 0.25
CA ASP A 165 9.02 -8.37 -1.06
C ASP A 165 9.18 -9.88 -1.18
N PRO A 166 8.12 -10.64 -1.47
CA PRO A 166 8.19 -12.09 -1.52
C PRO A 166 8.83 -12.64 -2.81
N PHE A 167 9.04 -11.78 -3.82
CA PHE A 167 9.51 -12.19 -5.15
C PHE A 167 10.87 -11.57 -5.53
N ASP A 168 11.58 -11.02 -4.55
CA ASP A 168 12.91 -10.44 -4.76
C ASP A 168 12.92 -9.25 -5.74
N GLY A 169 11.80 -8.50 -5.77
CA GLY A 169 11.59 -7.37 -6.66
C GLY A 169 12.57 -6.23 -6.45
N VAL A 170 13.10 -6.04 -5.23
CA VAL A 170 14.12 -5.02 -4.96
C VAL A 170 15.42 -5.36 -5.69
N ASN A 171 15.88 -6.59 -5.64
CA ASN A 171 17.09 -7.02 -6.37
C ASN A 171 16.89 -6.93 -7.89
N ASP A 172 15.70 -7.29 -8.39
CA ASP A 172 15.38 -7.11 -9.82
C ASP A 172 15.40 -5.62 -10.21
N LEU A 173 14.92 -4.73 -9.34
CA LEU A 173 14.94 -3.29 -9.56
C LEU A 173 16.37 -2.73 -9.63
N GLU A 174 17.24 -3.11 -8.68
CA GLU A 174 18.64 -2.73 -8.66
C GLU A 174 19.40 -3.27 -9.88
N ALA A 175 19.13 -4.52 -10.27
CA ALA A 175 19.73 -5.17 -11.43
C ALA A 175 19.14 -4.68 -12.77
N LYS A 176 18.08 -3.83 -12.74
CA LYS A 176 17.33 -3.36 -13.93
C LYS A 176 16.74 -4.51 -14.76
N ILE A 177 16.25 -5.53 -14.08
CA ILE A 177 15.62 -6.71 -14.65
C ILE A 177 14.11 -6.54 -14.55
N ILE A 178 13.38 -6.91 -15.61
CA ILE A 178 11.93 -7.09 -15.61
C ILE A 178 11.66 -8.58 -15.59
N ARG A 179 11.12 -9.07 -14.47
CA ARG A 179 10.78 -10.46 -14.26
C ARG A 179 9.28 -10.59 -13.99
N THR A 180 8.65 -11.62 -14.60
CA THR A 180 7.25 -12.01 -14.39
C THR A 180 7.15 -13.18 -13.42
#